data_2007cfec6c2fc45e5fdec6ea2e82ee01
#
_entry.id   2007cfec6c2fc45e5fdec6ea2e82ee01
#
_cell.length_a   1.000
_cell.length_b   1.000
_cell.length_c   1.000
_cell.angle_alpha   90.00
_cell.angle_beta   90.00
_cell.angle_gamma   90.00
#
_symmetry.space_group_name_H-M   'P 1'
#
loop_
_entity.id
_entity.type
_entity.pdbx_description
1 polymer ?
#
loop_
_entity_poly.entity_id
_entity_poly.type
_entity_poly.pdbx_seq_one_letter_code
_entity_poly.pdbx_strand_id
1 'polypeptide(L)'
;MCCGVTTRKVGDRVGVPWLQSACGRCKWCQRGKLFFCPNHIATGINIAGSHAEYMVAYADATQLLPDGLSYDQAASIFCAGYTVYSGLRFAYPKPHERVAVVGIGALGHLGIQYSNAAGFETIAVTHSKDKEELAYKLGANSVVSDGDMLLKAGGADVILATSNSYKATADAIKGLRPDGRIILMGFSTTEPLTISPEILFKHGHIIGSSQNDREHLYEALDYVAKGKVRVMTEIFALEDISNAYEKVANGNVRFKAVIHPTK
;
A
#
# COMPACT_ATOMS: atom_id res chain seq x y z
N MET A 1 12.24 -28.25 -1.07
CA MET A 1 11.11 -28.09 -2.02
C MET A 1 10.33 -29.41 -2.02
N CYS A 2 9.00 -29.37 -1.94
CA CYS A 2 8.19 -30.59 -1.96
C CYS A 2 8.16 -31.21 -3.36
N CYS A 3 8.01 -32.54 -3.45
CA CYS A 3 7.81 -33.23 -4.72
C CYS A 3 6.56 -32.69 -5.43
N GLY A 4 6.65 -32.45 -6.75
CA GLY A 4 5.55 -31.96 -7.57
C GLY A 4 5.51 -30.44 -7.80
N VAL A 5 6.39 -29.65 -7.18
CA VAL A 5 6.52 -28.22 -7.50
C VAL A 5 7.30 -28.06 -8.79
N THR A 6 6.64 -27.48 -9.82
CA THR A 6 7.22 -27.27 -11.15
C THR A 6 7.36 -25.77 -11.49
N THR A 7 6.69 -24.89 -10.75
CA THR A 7 6.64 -23.44 -11.02
C THR A 7 7.78 -22.66 -10.35
N ARG A 8 8.54 -23.30 -9.48
CA ARG A 8 9.69 -22.72 -8.75
C ARG A 8 10.81 -23.76 -8.64
N LYS A 9 12.03 -23.29 -8.51
CA LYS A 9 13.24 -24.11 -8.29
C LYS A 9 13.99 -23.63 -7.05
N VAL A 10 14.85 -24.51 -6.50
CA VAL A 10 15.76 -24.15 -5.41
C VAL A 10 16.69 -23.03 -5.87
N GLY A 11 16.84 -22.00 -5.04
CA GLY A 11 17.61 -20.79 -5.36
C GLY A 11 16.80 -19.65 -5.95
N ASP A 12 15.52 -19.85 -6.32
CA ASP A 12 14.66 -18.75 -6.74
C ASP A 12 14.48 -17.74 -5.59
N ARG A 13 14.66 -16.48 -5.93
CA ARG A 13 14.38 -15.37 -5.02
C ARG A 13 12.90 -15.04 -5.12
N VAL A 14 12.16 -15.27 -4.04
CA VAL A 14 10.71 -15.11 -4.04
C VAL A 14 10.22 -14.29 -2.86
N GLY A 15 9.09 -13.65 -3.02
CA GLY A 15 8.31 -13.08 -1.93
C GLY A 15 6.95 -13.76 -1.82
N VAL A 16 6.39 -13.75 -0.62
CA VAL A 16 5.11 -14.37 -0.30
C VAL A 16 4.09 -13.28 0.05
N PRO A 17 3.02 -13.10 -0.74
CA PRO A 17 1.97 -12.14 -0.43
C PRO A 17 1.06 -12.63 0.71
N TRP A 18 0.19 -11.75 1.18
CA TRP A 18 -0.79 -12.11 2.19
C TRP A 18 -1.72 -13.23 1.72
N LEU A 19 -2.28 -13.14 0.50
CA LEU A 19 -3.13 -14.18 -0.07
C LEU A 19 -2.27 -15.30 -0.66
N GLN A 20 -2.33 -16.50 -0.08
CA GLN A 20 -1.58 -17.66 -0.55
C GLN A 20 -2.39 -18.63 -1.40
N SER A 21 -3.69 -18.77 -1.13
CA SER A 21 -4.50 -19.74 -1.88
C SER A 21 -5.98 -19.31 -1.89
N ALA A 22 -6.70 -19.79 -2.88
CA ALA A 22 -8.14 -19.69 -3.00
C ALA A 22 -8.69 -20.98 -3.59
N CYS A 23 -9.98 -21.28 -3.39
CA CYS A 23 -10.55 -22.60 -3.73
C CYS A 23 -10.63 -22.90 -5.24
N GLY A 24 -10.41 -21.93 -6.11
CA GLY A 24 -10.43 -22.06 -7.59
C GLY A 24 -11.81 -22.25 -8.22
N ARG A 25 -12.83 -22.63 -7.45
CA ARG A 25 -14.15 -23.09 -7.98
C ARG A 25 -15.35 -22.21 -7.63
N CYS A 26 -15.25 -21.32 -6.64
CA CYS A 26 -16.37 -20.44 -6.28
C CYS A 26 -16.53 -19.30 -7.31
N LYS A 27 -17.69 -18.64 -7.28
CA LYS A 27 -18.01 -17.51 -8.17
C LYS A 27 -16.96 -16.42 -8.21
N TRP A 28 -16.27 -16.19 -7.10
CA TRP A 28 -15.24 -15.18 -6.98
C TRP A 28 -13.93 -15.62 -7.66
N CYS A 29 -13.52 -16.88 -7.43
CA CYS A 29 -12.35 -17.45 -8.08
C CYS A 29 -12.51 -17.52 -9.60
N GLN A 30 -13.69 -17.96 -10.09
CA GLN A 30 -13.97 -18.04 -11.52
C GLN A 30 -13.97 -16.66 -12.20
N ARG A 31 -14.16 -15.59 -11.45
CA ARG A 31 -14.08 -14.19 -11.92
C ARG A 31 -12.70 -13.57 -11.73
N GLY A 32 -11.68 -14.33 -11.30
CA GLY A 32 -10.34 -13.85 -11.01
C GLY A 32 -10.23 -13.04 -9.70
N LYS A 33 -11.29 -12.96 -8.91
CA LYS A 33 -11.35 -12.17 -7.67
C LYS A 33 -11.03 -13.03 -6.44
N LEU A 34 -9.81 -13.55 -6.40
CA LEU A 34 -9.37 -14.56 -5.43
C LEU A 34 -9.44 -14.07 -3.97
N PHE A 35 -9.21 -12.78 -3.75
CA PHE A 35 -9.27 -12.15 -2.44
C PHE A 35 -10.65 -12.31 -1.76
N PHE A 36 -11.73 -12.35 -2.53
CA PHE A 36 -13.10 -12.51 -2.03
C PHE A 36 -13.52 -13.96 -1.87
N CYS A 37 -12.64 -14.93 -2.11
CA CYS A 37 -12.94 -16.34 -1.90
C CYS A 37 -13.20 -16.61 -0.42
N PRO A 38 -14.36 -17.20 -0.02
CA PRO A 38 -14.64 -17.50 1.38
C PRO A 38 -13.69 -18.54 1.98
N ASN A 39 -13.04 -19.34 1.12
CA ASN A 39 -12.05 -20.36 1.52
C ASN A 39 -10.63 -19.94 1.14
N HIS A 40 -10.32 -18.65 1.17
CA HIS A 40 -8.96 -18.20 0.94
C HIS A 40 -8.04 -18.55 2.11
N ILE A 41 -6.76 -18.74 1.80
CA ILE A 41 -5.72 -18.96 2.80
C ILE A 41 -4.80 -17.75 2.81
N ALA A 42 -4.64 -17.16 3.98
CA ALA A 42 -3.87 -15.94 4.20
C ALA A 42 -2.70 -16.19 5.15
N THR A 43 -1.52 -15.67 4.78
CA THR A 43 -0.29 -15.71 5.59
C THR A 43 -0.51 -15.05 6.94
N GLY A 44 -0.18 -15.76 8.01
CA GLY A 44 -0.30 -15.25 9.39
C GLY A 44 -1.72 -15.22 9.94
N ILE A 45 -2.74 -15.70 9.19
CA ILE A 45 -4.13 -15.79 9.63
C ILE A 45 -4.60 -17.25 9.68
N ASN A 46 -4.62 -17.94 8.55
CA ASN A 46 -5.06 -19.34 8.46
C ASN A 46 -3.88 -20.32 8.53
N ILE A 47 -2.67 -19.84 8.22
CA ILE A 47 -1.42 -20.60 8.26
C ILE A 47 -0.34 -19.73 8.92
N ALA A 48 0.77 -20.36 9.30
CA ALA A 48 1.90 -19.67 9.92
C ALA A 48 2.40 -18.49 9.08
N GLY A 49 2.84 -17.44 9.77
CA GLY A 49 3.42 -16.23 9.17
C GLY A 49 4.93 -16.38 8.90
N SER A 50 5.58 -15.23 8.69
CA SER A 50 6.99 -15.12 8.27
C SER A 50 7.93 -14.61 9.35
N HIS A 51 7.48 -14.45 10.59
CA HIS A 51 8.36 -14.06 11.71
C HIS A 51 9.11 -15.29 12.25
N ALA A 52 9.90 -15.90 11.37
CA ALA A 52 10.68 -17.11 11.61
C ALA A 52 11.79 -17.22 10.55
N GLU A 53 12.81 -18.03 10.80
CA GLU A 53 13.90 -18.32 9.84
C GLU A 53 13.38 -19.00 8.58
N TYR A 54 12.33 -19.80 8.71
CA TYR A 54 11.72 -20.57 7.63
C TYR A 54 10.20 -20.45 7.65
N MET A 55 9.60 -20.43 6.47
CA MET A 55 8.15 -20.53 6.33
C MET A 55 7.78 -21.50 5.21
N VAL A 56 6.59 -22.07 5.29
CA VAL A 56 6.00 -22.86 4.22
C VAL A 56 5.02 -22.00 3.44
N ALA A 57 5.15 -21.99 2.12
CA ALA A 57 4.26 -21.23 1.24
C ALA A 57 3.83 -22.07 0.03
N TYR A 58 2.65 -21.79 -0.51
CA TYR A 58 2.23 -22.36 -1.78
C TYR A 58 3.11 -21.78 -2.90
N ALA A 59 3.76 -22.66 -3.68
CA ALA A 59 4.68 -22.22 -4.73
C ALA A 59 4.01 -21.25 -5.73
N ASP A 60 2.78 -21.53 -6.13
CA ASP A 60 2.02 -20.71 -7.08
C ASP A 60 1.58 -19.35 -6.50
N ALA A 61 1.57 -19.22 -5.18
CA ALA A 61 1.31 -17.93 -4.53
C ALA A 61 2.53 -17.02 -4.50
N THR A 62 3.74 -17.60 -4.56
CA THR A 62 4.96 -16.80 -4.50
C THR A 62 5.13 -15.94 -5.76
N GLN A 63 5.74 -14.77 -5.59
CA GLN A 63 6.16 -13.90 -6.68
C GLN A 63 7.69 -13.92 -6.80
N LEU A 64 8.21 -14.19 -7.99
CA LEU A 64 9.64 -14.00 -8.26
C LEU A 64 10.01 -12.54 -8.07
N LEU A 65 11.13 -12.30 -7.38
CA LEU A 65 11.66 -10.96 -7.23
C LEU A 65 12.46 -10.56 -8.48
N PRO A 66 12.33 -9.32 -8.94
CA PRO A 66 13.20 -8.79 -10.00
C PRO A 66 14.69 -8.93 -9.63
N ASP A 67 15.53 -9.11 -10.64
CA ASP A 67 16.97 -9.18 -10.45
C ASP A 67 17.49 -7.87 -9.82
N GLY A 68 18.45 -8.01 -8.91
CA GLY A 68 19.08 -6.88 -8.22
C GLY A 68 18.23 -6.24 -7.11
N LEU A 69 16.93 -6.53 -6.99
CA LEU A 69 16.10 -5.99 -5.92
C LEU A 69 16.47 -6.65 -4.58
N SER A 70 16.83 -5.85 -3.56
CA SER A 70 17.15 -6.37 -2.23
C SER A 70 15.89 -6.90 -1.53
N TYR A 71 16.05 -7.87 -0.63
CA TYR A 71 14.94 -8.40 0.17
C TYR A 71 14.31 -7.32 1.05
N ASP A 72 15.10 -6.39 1.61
CA ASP A 72 14.62 -5.30 2.47
C ASP A 72 13.67 -4.37 1.73
N GLN A 73 14.03 -4.02 0.49
CA GLN A 73 13.15 -3.21 -0.35
C GLN A 73 11.91 -4.00 -0.77
N ALA A 74 12.09 -5.27 -1.16
CA ALA A 74 10.99 -6.11 -1.62
C ALA A 74 9.97 -6.39 -0.51
N ALA A 75 10.40 -6.76 0.70
CA ALA A 75 9.53 -7.23 1.79
C ALA A 75 8.35 -6.28 2.05
N SER A 76 8.60 -4.98 2.09
CA SER A 76 7.58 -3.97 2.34
C SER A 76 6.60 -3.80 1.17
N ILE A 77 7.01 -4.17 -0.04
CA ILE A 77 6.15 -4.06 -1.22
C ILE A 77 5.06 -5.13 -1.21
N PHE A 78 5.29 -6.30 -0.65
CA PHE A 78 4.28 -7.36 -0.54
C PHE A 78 3.07 -7.01 0.35
N CYS A 79 3.15 -5.92 1.11
CA CYS A 79 2.02 -5.39 1.87
C CYS A 79 1.74 -3.93 1.47
N ALA A 80 2.52 -2.98 1.97
CA ALA A 80 2.24 -1.55 1.83
C ALA A 80 2.34 -1.08 0.36
N GLY A 81 3.38 -1.50 -0.36
CA GLY A 81 3.56 -1.14 -1.77
C GLY A 81 2.44 -1.69 -2.64
N TYR A 82 2.14 -2.97 -2.50
CA TYR A 82 1.05 -3.63 -3.22
C TYR A 82 -0.31 -2.96 -2.93
N THR A 83 -0.59 -2.67 -1.66
CA THR A 83 -1.85 -2.04 -1.26
C THR A 83 -2.01 -0.65 -1.89
N VAL A 84 -1.01 0.22 -1.75
CA VAL A 84 -1.14 1.60 -2.23
C VAL A 84 -1.07 1.69 -3.76
N TYR A 85 -0.24 0.88 -4.40
CA TYR A 85 -0.19 0.82 -5.84
C TYR A 85 -1.48 0.25 -6.44
N SER A 86 -2.03 -0.81 -5.83
CA SER A 86 -3.36 -1.34 -6.18
C SER A 86 -4.45 -0.28 -6.07
N GLY A 87 -4.41 0.55 -5.02
CA GLY A 87 -5.36 1.64 -4.84
C GLY A 87 -5.25 2.69 -5.94
N LEU A 88 -4.03 3.09 -6.30
CA LEU A 88 -3.78 4.01 -7.40
C LEU A 88 -4.29 3.45 -8.72
N ARG A 89 -3.96 2.20 -9.05
CA ARG A 89 -4.44 1.52 -10.27
C ARG A 89 -5.96 1.39 -10.28
N PHE A 90 -6.57 1.06 -9.15
CA PHE A 90 -8.02 0.88 -9.00
C PHE A 90 -8.80 2.20 -9.08
N ALA A 91 -8.14 3.32 -8.84
CA ALA A 91 -8.70 4.64 -9.07
C ALA A 91 -8.83 4.98 -10.56
N TYR A 92 -8.16 4.26 -11.46
CA TYR A 92 -8.11 4.54 -12.89
C TYR A 92 -7.86 6.03 -13.20
N PRO A 93 -6.78 6.64 -12.67
CA PRO A 93 -6.52 8.06 -12.87
C PRO A 93 -6.18 8.33 -14.33
N LYS A 94 -6.74 9.44 -14.86
CA LYS A 94 -6.44 9.92 -16.22
C LYS A 94 -5.17 10.77 -16.21
N PRO A 95 -4.40 10.85 -17.31
CA PRO A 95 -3.10 11.53 -17.35
C PRO A 95 -3.08 13.00 -16.86
N HIS A 96 -4.20 13.72 -16.96
CA HIS A 96 -4.33 15.12 -16.54
C HIS A 96 -4.88 15.28 -15.12
N GLU A 97 -5.16 14.17 -14.43
CA GLU A 97 -5.75 14.21 -13.08
C GLU A 97 -4.67 14.40 -12.02
N ARG A 98 -5.08 15.05 -10.94
CA ARG A 98 -4.26 15.31 -9.76
C ARG A 98 -4.52 14.26 -8.69
N VAL A 99 -3.46 13.76 -8.10
CA VAL A 99 -3.53 12.73 -7.03
C VAL A 99 -3.10 13.35 -5.71
N ALA A 100 -3.99 13.37 -4.72
CA ALA A 100 -3.64 13.72 -3.35
C ALA A 100 -3.41 12.45 -2.51
N VAL A 101 -2.40 12.47 -1.64
CA VAL A 101 -2.07 11.40 -0.71
C VAL A 101 -2.24 11.89 0.72
N VAL A 102 -3.21 11.34 1.44
CA VAL A 102 -3.55 11.74 2.82
C VAL A 102 -2.79 10.91 3.82
N GLY A 103 -1.90 11.55 4.57
CA GLY A 103 -1.03 10.93 5.56
C GLY A 103 0.28 10.40 4.96
N ILE A 104 1.41 10.73 5.60
CA ILE A 104 2.75 10.28 5.18
C ILE A 104 3.25 9.27 6.21
N GLY A 105 2.85 8.04 6.02
CA GLY A 105 3.23 6.87 6.82
C GLY A 105 3.68 5.71 5.93
N ALA A 106 3.49 4.49 6.40
CA ALA A 106 3.90 3.27 5.71
C ALA A 106 3.34 3.11 4.28
N LEU A 107 2.09 3.53 4.05
CA LEU A 107 1.50 3.55 2.71
C LEU A 107 1.79 4.88 1.99
N GLY A 108 1.60 6.01 2.68
CA GLY A 108 1.64 7.32 2.04
C GLY A 108 2.99 7.69 1.45
N HIS A 109 4.12 7.32 2.08
CA HIS A 109 5.44 7.58 1.51
C HIS A 109 5.67 6.84 0.18
N LEU A 110 5.04 5.68 0.00
CA LEU A 110 5.03 4.95 -1.26
C LEU A 110 4.00 5.53 -2.23
N GLY A 111 2.82 5.92 -1.73
CA GLY A 111 1.77 6.53 -2.54
C GLY A 111 2.22 7.78 -3.27
N ILE A 112 2.96 8.67 -2.59
CA ILE A 112 3.57 9.86 -3.21
C ILE A 112 4.51 9.43 -4.34
N GLN A 113 5.41 8.51 -4.07
CA GLN A 113 6.41 8.06 -5.05
C GLN A 113 5.78 7.37 -6.27
N TYR A 114 4.82 6.45 -6.05
CA TYR A 114 4.13 5.79 -7.16
C TYR A 114 3.33 6.76 -8.01
N SER A 115 2.61 7.72 -7.39
CA SER A 115 1.84 8.72 -8.11
C SER A 115 2.75 9.60 -8.96
N ASN A 116 3.84 10.10 -8.38
CA ASN A 116 4.83 10.91 -9.09
C ASN A 116 5.52 10.11 -10.21
N ALA A 117 5.96 8.88 -9.92
CA ALA A 117 6.65 8.02 -10.90
C ALA A 117 5.73 7.59 -12.06
N ALA A 118 4.41 7.56 -11.85
CA ALA A 118 3.40 7.36 -12.88
C ALA A 118 3.07 8.64 -13.68
N GLY A 119 3.65 9.79 -13.31
CA GLY A 119 3.51 11.05 -14.02
C GLY A 119 2.35 11.94 -13.58
N PHE A 120 1.71 11.66 -12.43
CA PHE A 120 0.63 12.49 -11.91
C PHE A 120 1.15 13.69 -11.12
N GLU A 121 0.47 14.82 -11.21
CA GLU A 121 0.65 15.91 -10.26
C GLU A 121 0.23 15.42 -8.87
N THR A 122 1.20 15.30 -7.97
CA THR A 122 1.04 14.65 -6.68
C THR A 122 1.04 15.66 -5.54
N ILE A 123 -0.01 15.65 -4.73
CA ILE A 123 -0.17 16.53 -3.57
C ILE A 123 -0.09 15.69 -2.30
N ALA A 124 0.81 16.03 -1.39
CA ALA A 124 0.83 15.41 -0.07
C ALA A 124 -0.04 16.21 0.91
N VAL A 125 -0.89 15.51 1.68
CA VAL A 125 -1.72 16.12 2.73
C VAL A 125 -1.24 15.64 4.08
N THR A 126 -0.66 16.54 4.89
CA THR A 126 -0.11 16.21 6.21
C THR A 126 -0.07 17.42 7.15
N HIS A 127 -0.47 17.23 8.41
CA HIS A 127 -0.32 18.24 9.46
C HIS A 127 1.09 18.31 10.06
N SER A 128 1.93 17.28 9.81
CA SER A 128 3.27 17.16 10.37
C SER A 128 4.27 18.00 9.59
N LYS A 129 4.74 19.10 10.17
CA LYS A 129 5.78 19.96 9.56
C LYS A 129 7.07 19.20 9.28
N ASP A 130 7.46 18.27 10.15
CA ASP A 130 8.64 17.42 9.98
C ASP A 130 8.56 16.50 8.76
N LYS A 131 7.37 16.28 8.20
CA LYS A 131 7.14 15.46 7.01
C LYS A 131 7.02 16.27 5.72
N GLU A 132 6.95 17.59 5.80
CA GLU A 132 6.81 18.44 4.62
C GLU A 132 8.02 18.35 3.68
N GLU A 133 9.22 18.56 4.21
CA GLU A 133 10.47 18.42 3.43
C GLU A 133 10.62 17.01 2.86
N LEU A 134 10.24 16.01 3.65
CA LEU A 134 10.27 14.63 3.21
C LEU A 134 9.30 14.39 2.05
N ALA A 135 8.08 14.94 2.10
CA ALA A 135 7.10 14.80 1.02
C ALA A 135 7.65 15.31 -0.32
N TYR A 136 8.31 16.46 -0.32
CA TYR A 136 8.98 16.99 -1.52
C TYR A 136 10.10 16.05 -2.00
N LYS A 137 10.92 15.53 -1.09
CA LYS A 137 11.98 14.54 -1.43
C LYS A 137 11.41 13.24 -2.00
N LEU A 138 10.18 12.87 -1.63
CA LEU A 138 9.47 11.72 -2.16
C LEU A 138 8.79 11.98 -3.51
N GLY A 139 8.81 13.23 -4.00
CA GLY A 139 8.28 13.61 -5.31
C GLY A 139 6.91 14.27 -5.28
N ALA A 140 6.43 14.77 -4.12
CA ALA A 140 5.25 15.60 -4.09
C ALA A 140 5.51 16.94 -4.80
N ASN A 141 4.59 17.37 -5.66
CA ASN A 141 4.64 18.67 -6.33
C ASN A 141 4.23 19.80 -5.38
N SER A 142 3.36 19.49 -4.41
CA SER A 142 2.96 20.42 -3.35
C SER A 142 2.58 19.66 -2.07
N VAL A 143 2.65 20.38 -0.95
CA VAL A 143 2.26 19.87 0.36
C VAL A 143 1.25 20.82 0.97
N VAL A 144 0.16 20.27 1.50
CA VAL A 144 -0.90 21.03 2.17
C VAL A 144 -1.22 20.40 3.52
N SER A 145 -1.75 21.19 4.45
CA SER A 145 -2.01 20.74 5.82
C SER A 145 -3.29 19.91 5.96
N ASP A 146 -4.31 20.23 5.20
CA ASP A 146 -5.68 19.74 5.43
C ASP A 146 -6.55 19.86 4.16
N GLY A 147 -7.83 19.47 4.27
CA GLY A 147 -8.77 19.48 3.16
C GLY A 147 -9.14 20.88 2.67
N ASP A 148 -9.18 21.90 3.55
CA ASP A 148 -9.45 23.27 3.16
C ASP A 148 -8.29 23.86 2.35
N MET A 149 -7.04 23.52 2.74
CA MET A 149 -5.85 23.90 1.97
C MET A 149 -5.74 23.11 0.67
N LEU A 150 -6.17 21.84 0.65
CA LEU A 150 -6.27 21.07 -0.59
C LEU A 150 -7.26 21.70 -1.56
N LEU A 151 -8.42 22.14 -1.07
CA LEU A 151 -9.41 22.86 -1.88
C LEU A 151 -8.85 24.16 -2.46
N LYS A 152 -8.19 24.98 -1.62
CA LYS A 152 -7.54 26.25 -2.03
C LYS A 152 -6.44 26.02 -3.07
N ALA A 153 -5.73 24.91 -2.99
CA ALA A 153 -4.73 24.50 -3.97
C ALA A 153 -5.34 23.99 -5.29
N GLY A 154 -6.66 24.04 -5.45
CA GLY A 154 -7.40 23.62 -6.65
C GLY A 154 -7.90 22.18 -6.61
N GLY A 155 -7.82 21.49 -5.47
CA GLY A 155 -8.35 20.15 -5.25
C GLY A 155 -7.60 19.03 -5.96
N ALA A 156 -8.09 17.82 -5.79
CA ALA A 156 -7.57 16.61 -6.44
C ALA A 156 -8.71 15.75 -7.01
N ASP A 157 -8.44 15.08 -8.11
CA ASP A 157 -9.39 14.19 -8.79
C ASP A 157 -9.40 12.80 -8.12
N VAL A 158 -8.23 12.38 -7.60
CA VAL A 158 -8.05 11.16 -6.84
C VAL A 158 -7.45 11.49 -5.47
N ILE A 159 -8.04 10.95 -4.41
CA ILE A 159 -7.48 11.04 -3.06
C ILE A 159 -7.15 9.63 -2.58
N LEU A 160 -5.87 9.34 -2.36
CA LEU A 160 -5.40 8.12 -1.74
C LEU A 160 -5.41 8.31 -0.21
N ALA A 161 -6.43 7.77 0.45
CA ALA A 161 -6.58 7.84 1.90
C ALA A 161 -5.74 6.75 2.57
N THR A 162 -4.49 7.06 2.89
CA THR A 162 -3.50 6.14 3.44
C THR A 162 -3.32 6.27 4.95
N SER A 163 -3.93 7.30 5.54
CA SER A 163 -3.93 7.53 7.00
C SER A 163 -4.85 6.55 7.72
N ASN A 164 -4.48 6.18 8.95
CA ASN A 164 -5.38 5.50 9.89
C ASN A 164 -6.32 6.47 10.63
N SER A 165 -6.21 7.78 10.43
CA SER A 165 -7.17 8.77 10.91
C SER A 165 -8.30 8.96 9.90
N TYR A 166 -9.49 8.51 10.24
CA TYR A 166 -10.68 8.74 9.43
C TYR A 166 -11.14 10.20 9.49
N LYS A 167 -10.78 10.92 10.56
CA LYS A 167 -11.00 12.37 10.63
C LYS A 167 -10.22 13.11 9.53
N ALA A 168 -8.94 12.77 9.34
CA ALA A 168 -8.12 13.36 8.27
C ALA A 168 -8.65 12.98 6.87
N THR A 169 -9.12 11.73 6.71
CA THR A 169 -9.72 11.27 5.45
C THR A 169 -11.03 12.02 5.15
N ALA A 170 -11.91 12.18 6.14
CA ALA A 170 -13.16 12.92 6.00
C ALA A 170 -12.90 14.39 5.68
N ASP A 171 -11.93 15.02 6.31
CA ASP A 171 -11.56 16.41 6.04
C ASP A 171 -11.05 16.61 4.61
N ALA A 172 -10.27 15.65 4.09
CA ALA A 172 -9.75 15.72 2.72
C ALA A 172 -10.84 15.70 1.63
N ILE A 173 -12.07 15.24 1.94
CA ILE A 173 -13.23 15.28 1.03
C ILE A 173 -13.53 16.72 0.56
N LYS A 174 -13.28 17.71 1.39
CA LYS A 174 -13.44 19.13 1.02
C LYS A 174 -12.66 19.49 -0.26
N GLY A 175 -11.44 18.95 -0.37
CA GLY A 175 -10.57 19.15 -1.53
C GLY A 175 -10.81 18.18 -2.69
N LEU A 176 -11.81 17.28 -2.62
CA LEU A 176 -12.17 16.42 -3.73
C LEU A 176 -12.82 17.26 -4.85
N ARG A 177 -12.34 17.11 -6.08
CA ARG A 177 -12.95 17.71 -7.26
C ARG A 177 -14.28 17.05 -7.63
N PRO A 178 -15.17 17.72 -8.38
CA PRO A 178 -16.34 17.08 -8.95
C PRO A 178 -15.96 15.80 -9.74
N ASP A 179 -16.79 14.76 -9.63
CA ASP A 179 -16.58 13.44 -10.23
C ASP A 179 -15.30 12.71 -9.73
N GLY A 180 -14.73 13.22 -8.63
CA GLY A 180 -13.52 12.69 -8.03
C GLY A 180 -13.77 11.42 -7.20
N ARG A 181 -12.68 10.72 -6.83
CA ARG A 181 -12.76 9.48 -6.07
C ARG A 181 -11.76 9.41 -4.93
N ILE A 182 -12.24 8.95 -3.78
CA ILE A 182 -11.42 8.66 -2.60
C ILE A 182 -11.22 7.16 -2.52
N ILE A 183 -9.97 6.74 -2.45
CA ILE A 183 -9.59 5.34 -2.30
C ILE A 183 -9.20 5.09 -0.84
N LEU A 184 -10.06 4.37 -0.13
CA LEU A 184 -9.84 4.03 1.28
C LEU A 184 -8.90 2.82 1.39
N MET A 185 -7.74 3.02 1.99
CA MET A 185 -6.72 1.99 2.24
C MET A 185 -6.21 2.01 3.67
N GLY A 186 -6.23 3.17 4.32
CA GLY A 186 -5.97 3.28 5.76
C GLY A 186 -7.10 2.64 6.56
N PHE A 187 -6.75 2.00 7.68
CA PHE A 187 -7.69 1.28 8.51
C PHE A 187 -7.67 1.83 9.95
N SER A 188 -8.85 2.19 10.47
CA SER A 188 -9.07 2.54 11.87
C SER A 188 -10.15 1.65 12.46
N THR A 189 -9.94 1.19 13.69
CA THR A 189 -10.93 0.47 14.49
C THR A 189 -11.56 1.34 15.57
N THR A 190 -11.07 2.55 15.75
CA THR A 190 -11.43 3.42 16.88
C THR A 190 -12.30 4.60 16.50
N GLU A 191 -12.33 4.97 15.23
CA GLU A 191 -13.13 6.12 14.75
C GLU A 191 -14.01 5.74 13.55
N PRO A 192 -15.25 6.23 13.50
CA PRO A 192 -16.08 6.10 12.31
C PRO A 192 -15.62 7.06 11.20
N LEU A 193 -15.76 6.67 9.94
CA LEU A 193 -15.63 7.60 8.81
C LEU A 193 -16.94 8.38 8.66
N THR A 194 -16.92 9.66 8.98
CA THR A 194 -18.05 10.57 8.78
C THR A 194 -17.90 11.28 7.43
N ILE A 195 -18.93 11.20 6.60
CA ILE A 195 -18.91 11.77 5.25
C ILE A 195 -19.84 12.98 5.19
N SER A 196 -19.30 14.12 4.77
CA SER A 196 -20.11 15.33 4.53
C SER A 196 -21.08 15.12 3.36
N PRO A 197 -22.32 15.63 3.44
CA PRO A 197 -23.27 15.65 2.33
C PRO A 197 -22.77 16.32 1.05
N GLU A 198 -21.73 17.14 1.12
CA GLU A 198 -21.08 17.77 -0.05
C GLU A 198 -20.65 16.74 -1.11
N ILE A 199 -20.38 15.51 -0.71
CA ILE A 199 -20.04 14.42 -1.63
C ILE A 199 -21.12 14.19 -2.70
N LEU A 200 -22.39 14.45 -2.37
CA LEU A 200 -23.51 14.33 -3.30
C LEU A 200 -23.42 15.34 -4.43
N PHE A 201 -23.12 16.59 -4.10
CA PHE A 201 -23.01 17.68 -5.09
C PHE A 201 -21.74 17.58 -5.93
N LYS A 202 -20.74 16.89 -5.43
CA LYS A 202 -19.52 16.58 -6.16
C LYS A 202 -19.64 15.33 -7.03
N HIS A 203 -20.74 14.57 -6.92
CA HIS A 203 -20.84 13.20 -7.49
C HIS A 203 -19.63 12.33 -7.14
N GLY A 204 -19.11 12.53 -5.92
CA GLY A 204 -17.88 11.88 -5.48
C GLY A 204 -18.03 10.39 -5.21
N HIS A 205 -16.99 9.62 -5.48
CA HIS A 205 -16.94 8.19 -5.24
C HIS A 205 -16.09 7.87 -4.02
N ILE A 206 -16.56 6.94 -3.18
CA ILE A 206 -15.79 6.39 -2.07
C ILE A 206 -15.59 4.90 -2.35
N ILE A 207 -14.34 4.50 -2.49
CA ILE A 207 -13.95 3.17 -2.96
C ILE A 207 -13.01 2.53 -1.94
N GLY A 208 -13.39 1.38 -1.38
CA GLY A 208 -12.49 0.56 -0.58
C GLY A 208 -11.50 -0.19 -1.47
N SER A 209 -10.24 -0.18 -1.09
CA SER A 209 -9.19 -0.90 -1.82
C SER A 209 -8.16 -1.49 -0.86
N SER A 210 -7.66 -2.67 -1.21
CA SER A 210 -6.55 -3.32 -0.53
C SER A 210 -5.58 -3.91 -1.58
N GLN A 211 -5.33 -5.20 -1.56
CA GLN A 211 -4.56 -5.92 -2.58
C GLN A 211 -5.53 -6.50 -3.60
N ASN A 212 -5.57 -5.93 -4.82
CA ASN A 212 -6.62 -6.27 -5.79
C ASN A 212 -6.16 -7.33 -6.80
N ASP A 213 -5.12 -7.05 -7.60
CA ASP A 213 -4.68 -7.92 -8.68
C ASP A 213 -3.18 -8.23 -8.56
N ARG A 214 -2.79 -9.46 -8.92
CA ARG A 214 -1.37 -9.88 -8.90
C ARG A 214 -0.48 -9.07 -9.83
N GLU A 215 -1.04 -8.58 -10.94
CA GLU A 215 -0.36 -7.67 -11.85
C GLU A 215 0.11 -6.41 -11.12
N HIS A 216 -0.72 -5.86 -10.23
CA HIS A 216 -0.36 -4.68 -9.45
C HIS A 216 0.84 -4.93 -8.50
N LEU A 217 1.00 -6.16 -7.97
CA LEU A 217 2.19 -6.51 -7.19
C LEU A 217 3.43 -6.56 -8.08
N TYR A 218 3.31 -7.19 -9.26
CA TYR A 218 4.40 -7.25 -10.23
C TYR A 218 4.88 -5.85 -10.63
N GLU A 219 3.95 -4.97 -11.00
CA GLU A 219 4.27 -3.59 -11.38
C GLU A 219 4.87 -2.78 -10.21
N ALA A 220 4.32 -2.94 -8.99
CA ALA A 220 4.86 -2.27 -7.80
C ALA A 220 6.31 -2.67 -7.52
N LEU A 221 6.66 -3.94 -7.67
CA LEU A 221 8.04 -4.43 -7.55
C LEU A 221 8.94 -3.90 -8.67
N ASP A 222 8.43 -3.82 -9.89
CA ASP A 222 9.15 -3.30 -11.06
C ASP A 222 9.54 -1.83 -10.90
N TYR A 223 8.65 -0.99 -10.35
CA TYR A 223 8.99 0.40 -10.02
C TYR A 223 10.16 0.51 -9.05
N VAL A 224 10.21 -0.37 -8.04
CA VAL A 224 11.31 -0.38 -7.06
C VAL A 224 12.60 -0.91 -7.69
N ALA A 225 12.51 -1.99 -8.47
CA ALA A 225 13.66 -2.56 -9.17
C ALA A 225 14.30 -1.56 -10.16
N LYS A 226 13.49 -0.70 -10.79
CA LYS A 226 13.95 0.39 -11.66
C LYS A 226 14.42 1.64 -10.90
N GLY A 227 14.46 1.61 -9.58
CA GLY A 227 14.89 2.72 -8.74
C GLY A 227 13.96 3.94 -8.72
N LYS A 228 12.76 3.82 -9.28
CA LYS A 228 11.77 4.92 -9.32
C LYS A 228 11.02 5.11 -8.00
N VAL A 229 10.96 4.06 -7.19
CA VAL A 229 10.35 4.04 -5.86
C VAL A 229 11.32 3.39 -4.89
N ARG A 230 11.46 3.95 -3.70
CA ARG A 230 12.32 3.44 -2.64
C ARG A 230 11.53 3.32 -1.34
N VAL A 231 11.58 2.16 -0.72
CA VAL A 231 10.99 1.96 0.60
C VAL A 231 11.92 2.49 1.68
N MET A 232 11.37 3.25 2.62
CA MET A 232 12.09 3.65 3.82
C MET A 232 11.88 2.59 4.89
N THR A 233 12.97 1.89 5.27
CA THR A 233 12.94 0.75 6.20
C THR A 233 13.92 0.92 7.34
N GLU A 234 13.55 0.42 8.51
CA GLU A 234 14.46 0.13 9.62
C GLU A 234 14.57 -1.39 9.75
N ILE A 235 15.81 -1.90 9.83
CA ILE A 235 16.09 -3.34 9.85
C ILE A 235 16.32 -3.77 11.30
N PHE A 236 15.68 -4.88 11.68
CA PHE A 236 15.79 -5.50 13.01
C PHE A 236 16.16 -6.98 12.86
N ALA A 237 16.93 -7.50 13.81
CA ALA A 237 17.16 -8.95 13.90
C ALA A 237 15.88 -9.66 14.38
N LEU A 238 15.76 -10.96 14.11
CA LEU A 238 14.59 -11.74 14.54
C LEU A 238 14.45 -11.75 16.07
N GLU A 239 15.56 -11.79 16.79
CA GLU A 239 15.60 -11.77 18.25
C GLU A 239 15.09 -10.45 18.84
N ASP A 240 15.16 -9.36 18.05
CA ASP A 240 14.72 -8.02 18.45
C ASP A 240 13.29 -7.68 17.97
N ILE A 241 12.52 -8.68 17.59
CA ILE A 241 11.18 -8.51 17.02
C ILE A 241 10.22 -7.80 17.97
N SER A 242 10.33 -8.02 19.28
CA SER A 242 9.48 -7.35 20.28
C SER A 242 9.70 -5.84 20.28
N ASN A 243 10.95 -5.39 20.23
CA ASN A 243 11.29 -3.97 20.13
C ASN A 243 10.81 -3.38 18.79
N ALA A 244 10.98 -4.10 17.69
CA ALA A 244 10.45 -3.68 16.38
C ALA A 244 8.93 -3.50 16.42
N TYR A 245 8.21 -4.43 17.05
CA TYR A 245 6.76 -4.35 17.23
C TYR A 245 6.33 -3.14 18.06
N GLU A 246 6.98 -2.90 19.21
CA GLU A 246 6.70 -1.75 20.06
C GLU A 246 6.95 -0.42 19.34
N LYS A 247 8.05 -0.30 18.60
CA LYS A 247 8.34 0.89 17.79
C LYS A 247 7.26 1.14 16.74
N VAL A 248 6.79 0.09 16.06
CA VAL A 248 5.70 0.21 15.07
C VAL A 248 4.40 0.62 15.75
N ALA A 249 4.04 -0.02 16.87
CA ALA A 249 2.82 0.28 17.63
C ALA A 249 2.76 1.73 18.12
N ASN A 250 3.92 2.28 18.50
CA ASN A 250 4.07 3.66 18.96
C ASN A 250 4.30 4.68 17.82
N GLY A 251 4.31 4.25 16.56
CA GLY A 251 4.55 5.13 15.41
C GLY A 251 5.98 5.66 15.27
N ASN A 252 6.94 5.02 15.93
CA ASN A 252 8.35 5.45 16.02
C ASN A 252 9.26 4.83 14.95
N VAL A 253 8.67 4.24 13.89
CA VAL A 253 9.42 3.67 12.75
C VAL A 253 9.24 4.53 11.51
N ARG A 254 10.30 4.75 10.77
CA ARG A 254 10.30 5.48 9.48
C ARG A 254 10.65 4.55 8.31
N PHE A 255 9.68 3.93 7.61
CA PHE A 255 8.25 3.84 7.88
C PHE A 255 7.84 2.37 8.02
N LYS A 256 8.76 1.46 7.73
CA LYS A 256 8.54 0.02 7.80
C LYS A 256 9.65 -0.65 8.61
N ALA A 257 9.27 -1.47 9.58
CA ALA A 257 10.19 -2.40 10.22
C ALA A 257 10.32 -3.64 9.32
N VAL A 258 11.55 -4.02 9.03
CA VAL A 258 11.90 -5.26 8.31
C VAL A 258 12.67 -6.15 9.27
N ILE A 259 12.21 -7.38 9.42
CA ILE A 259 12.88 -8.37 10.26
C ILE A 259 13.80 -9.23 9.40
N HIS A 260 15.07 -9.27 9.76
CA HIS A 260 16.05 -10.19 9.18
C HIS A 260 16.10 -11.46 10.03
N PRO A 261 15.69 -12.61 9.52
CA PRO A 261 15.67 -13.86 10.28
C PRO A 261 17.06 -14.48 10.47
N THR A 262 18.03 -14.04 9.66
CA THR A 262 19.43 -14.48 9.74
C THR A 262 20.35 -13.26 9.65
N LYS A 263 21.39 -13.23 10.49
CA LYS A 263 22.51 -12.29 10.34
C LYS A 263 23.50 -12.79 9.31
#